data_b592233cb7c2f808ae10f8abd07703aa
#
_entry.id   b592233cb7c2f808ae10f8abd07703aa
#
_cell.length_a   1.000
_cell.length_b   1.000
_cell.length_c   1.000
_cell.angle_alpha   90.00
_cell.angle_beta   90.00
_cell.angle_gamma   90.00
#
_symmetry.space_group_name_H-M   'P 1'
#
loop_
_entity.id
_entity.type
_entity.pdbx_description
1 polymer ?
#
loop_
_entity_poly.entity_id
_entity_poly.type
_entity_poly.pdbx_seq_one_letter_code
_entity_poly.pdbx_strand_id
1 'polypeptide(L)'
;MRELSIYCDNRIAVFKNLKKLKTECPLKTDAFLITLCLKGEASLAMEGHAYVIHPNDLLVYHPNLVLEECAESADFEHLTIMLSPDYVKQMPILSGGGWDVWLFLEKNPVIPLKAEEAALYCRYHDLLYSRLTAQQPARYHKELIDALLSAFLFEFHGVLERFVAVRPQTFTSSEKLFKLFIETLSATYPKNRSVAYYASCIHVSAKYLSAVCKEVSHHTASDLINHYVMKDVEYQLKRTRKSIKEIACELDFPSLSFFGKYVKRHLKMSPREFREQCAHLTEESKE
;
A
#
# COMPACT_ATOMS: atom_id res chain seq x y z
N MET A 1 16.91 10.41 -22.33
CA MET A 1 16.76 9.15 -21.58
C MET A 1 17.59 9.29 -20.31
N ARG A 2 17.14 10.13 -19.37
CA ARG A 2 17.81 10.34 -18.07
C ARG A 2 16.72 10.66 -17.07
N GLU A 3 16.83 9.99 -15.92
CA GLU A 3 16.24 10.23 -14.61
C GLU A 3 15.05 9.36 -14.22
N LEU A 4 15.08 8.10 -14.60
CA LEU A 4 14.34 7.06 -13.91
C LEU A 4 15.27 6.47 -12.84
N SER A 5 15.13 6.89 -11.59
CA SER A 5 15.79 6.21 -10.48
C SER A 5 14.92 5.04 -10.08
N ILE A 6 15.26 3.85 -10.57
CA ILE A 6 14.55 2.62 -10.27
C ILE A 6 15.33 1.89 -9.17
N TYR A 7 14.65 1.55 -8.10
CA TYR A 7 15.19 0.65 -7.09
C TYR A 7 15.38 -0.76 -7.66
N CYS A 8 16.45 -1.48 -7.25
CA CYS A 8 16.91 -2.72 -7.90
C CYS A 8 15.89 -3.87 -7.97
N ASP A 9 14.77 -3.82 -7.27
CA ASP A 9 13.69 -4.83 -7.32
C ASP A 9 12.44 -4.34 -8.04
N ASN A 10 12.47 -3.24 -8.75
CA ASN A 10 11.31 -2.60 -9.40
C ASN A 10 10.13 -2.29 -8.46
N ARG A 11 10.38 -2.19 -7.14
CA ARG A 11 9.33 -1.93 -6.16
C ARG A 11 9.03 -0.47 -5.97
N ILE A 12 10.02 0.38 -6.20
CA ILE A 12 9.97 1.82 -5.97
C ILE A 12 10.66 2.55 -7.09
N ALA A 13 10.05 3.62 -7.59
CA ALA A 13 10.71 4.55 -8.48
C ALA A 13 10.34 5.98 -8.10
N VAL A 14 11.29 6.90 -8.30
CA VAL A 14 11.14 8.33 -7.96
C VAL A 14 11.52 9.16 -9.17
N PHE A 15 10.65 10.08 -9.56
CA PHE A 15 10.79 10.86 -10.78
C PHE A 15 10.63 12.35 -10.55
N LYS A 16 11.31 13.14 -11.36
CA LYS A 16 11.09 14.58 -11.55
C LYS A 16 10.66 14.83 -13.00
N ASN A 17 9.52 15.46 -13.20
CA ASN A 17 9.03 15.89 -14.52
C ASN A 17 8.99 14.78 -15.57
N LEU A 18 8.09 13.82 -15.39
CA LEU A 18 7.95 12.68 -16.30
C LEU A 18 7.33 13.11 -17.64
N LYS A 19 8.13 13.64 -18.55
CA LYS A 19 7.69 14.11 -19.88
C LYS A 19 7.08 13.03 -20.78
N LYS A 20 7.09 11.75 -20.36
CA LYS A 20 6.60 10.62 -21.14
C LYS A 20 5.16 10.19 -20.88
N LEU A 21 4.46 10.75 -19.90
CA LEU A 21 3.03 10.48 -19.75
C LEU A 21 2.20 11.04 -20.92
N LYS A 22 2.76 11.97 -21.70
CA LYS A 22 2.10 12.61 -22.86
C LYS A 22 1.82 11.69 -24.05
N THR A 23 2.41 10.50 -24.15
CA THR A 23 2.42 9.76 -25.43
C THR A 23 1.53 8.53 -25.48
N GLU A 24 0.98 8.06 -24.36
CA GLU A 24 0.24 6.81 -24.33
C GLU A 24 -1.01 6.88 -23.42
N CYS A 25 -1.94 7.78 -23.69
CA CYS A 25 -3.29 7.66 -23.19
C CYS A 25 -4.11 6.74 -24.13
N PRO A 26 -4.90 5.79 -23.61
CA PRO A 26 -5.14 5.53 -22.19
C PRO A 26 -3.94 4.82 -21.51
N LEU A 27 -3.49 5.38 -20.40
CA LEU A 27 -2.44 4.78 -19.56
C LEU A 27 -3.08 3.93 -18.47
N LYS A 28 -2.71 2.65 -18.44
CA LYS A 28 -3.01 1.75 -17.33
C LYS A 28 -1.71 1.26 -16.73
N THR A 29 -1.54 1.45 -15.43
CA THR A 29 -0.39 0.92 -14.70
C THR A 29 -0.87 0.09 -13.51
N ASP A 30 -0.11 -0.95 -13.18
CA ASP A 30 -0.34 -1.75 -11.97
C ASP A 30 0.34 -1.13 -10.73
N ALA A 31 0.93 0.06 -10.85
CA ALA A 31 1.64 0.74 -9.79
C ALA A 31 0.79 1.85 -9.15
N PHE A 32 1.08 2.16 -7.88
CA PHE A 32 0.61 3.36 -7.22
C PHE A 32 1.50 4.53 -7.60
N LEU A 33 0.90 5.66 -8.00
CA LEU A 33 1.62 6.90 -8.25
C LEU A 33 1.13 7.96 -7.26
N ILE A 34 2.07 8.57 -6.56
CA ILE A 34 1.83 9.70 -5.67
C ILE A 34 2.56 10.89 -6.28
N THR A 35 1.81 11.78 -6.92
CA THR A 35 2.36 12.88 -7.74
C THR A 35 1.98 14.22 -7.16
N LEU A 36 2.97 15.04 -6.79
CA LEU A 36 2.79 16.43 -6.36
C LEU A 36 3.01 17.36 -7.53
N CYS A 37 2.04 18.23 -7.81
CA CYS A 37 2.21 19.34 -8.73
C CYS A 37 2.98 20.47 -8.04
N LEU A 38 4.09 20.91 -8.68
CA LEU A 38 4.90 22.03 -8.21
C LEU A 38 4.55 23.33 -8.93
N LYS A 39 4.25 23.24 -10.23
CA LYS A 39 4.01 24.41 -11.08
C LYS A 39 3.13 24.03 -12.27
N GLY A 40 2.45 25.02 -12.85
CA GLY A 40 1.54 24.78 -13.97
C GLY A 40 0.27 24.07 -13.54
N GLU A 41 -0.40 23.46 -14.51
CA GLU A 41 -1.61 22.67 -14.28
C GLU A 41 -1.66 21.44 -15.19
N ALA A 42 -2.38 20.42 -14.77
CA ALA A 42 -2.70 19.27 -15.59
C ALA A 42 -4.17 18.90 -15.48
N SER A 43 -4.82 18.63 -16.62
CA SER A 43 -6.18 18.11 -16.69
C SER A 43 -6.12 16.61 -16.98
N LEU A 44 -6.86 15.82 -16.20
CA LEU A 44 -6.88 14.38 -16.27
C LEU A 44 -8.32 13.90 -16.38
N ALA A 45 -8.56 12.85 -17.17
CA ALA A 45 -9.82 12.12 -17.14
C ALA A 45 -9.57 10.69 -16.64
N MET A 46 -10.30 10.28 -15.60
CA MET A 46 -10.23 8.95 -14.99
C MET A 46 -11.64 8.46 -14.69
N GLU A 47 -11.98 7.26 -15.18
CA GLU A 47 -13.31 6.63 -14.97
C GLU A 47 -14.49 7.57 -15.30
N GLY A 48 -14.38 8.34 -16.38
CA GLY A 48 -15.41 9.29 -16.82
C GLY A 48 -15.50 10.56 -15.97
N HIS A 49 -14.60 10.78 -15.02
CA HIS A 49 -14.51 12.01 -14.22
C HIS A 49 -13.31 12.84 -14.63
N ALA A 50 -13.53 14.14 -14.80
CA ALA A 50 -12.47 15.10 -15.11
C ALA A 50 -11.90 15.70 -13.80
N TYR A 51 -10.58 15.78 -13.72
CA TYR A 51 -9.84 16.39 -12.62
C TYR A 51 -8.86 17.42 -13.17
N VAL A 52 -8.67 18.49 -12.42
CA VAL A 52 -7.63 19.49 -12.70
C VAL A 52 -6.70 19.53 -11.49
N ILE A 53 -5.41 19.49 -11.75
CA ILE A 53 -4.35 19.52 -10.74
C ILE A 53 -3.65 20.86 -10.80
N HIS A 54 -3.55 21.54 -9.68
CA HIS A 54 -2.91 22.84 -9.51
C HIS A 54 -1.66 22.70 -8.60
N PRO A 55 -0.82 23.73 -8.50
CA PRO A 55 0.32 23.73 -7.58
C PRO A 55 -0.09 23.40 -6.14
N ASN A 56 0.66 22.51 -5.50
CA ASN A 56 0.42 21.87 -4.19
C ASN A 56 -0.71 20.83 -4.18
N ASP A 57 -1.33 20.53 -5.30
CA ASP A 57 -2.23 19.38 -5.34
C ASP A 57 -1.44 18.07 -5.45
N LEU A 58 -1.86 17.07 -4.71
CA LEU A 58 -1.32 15.73 -4.74
C LEU A 58 -2.30 14.79 -5.43
N LEU A 59 -1.88 14.21 -6.55
CA LEU A 59 -2.61 13.14 -7.22
C LEU A 59 -2.16 11.80 -6.64
N VAL A 60 -3.11 11.00 -6.17
CA VAL A 60 -2.89 9.60 -5.77
C VAL A 60 -3.57 8.70 -6.78
N TYR A 61 -2.78 8.14 -7.67
CA TYR A 61 -3.24 7.20 -8.68
C TYR A 61 -2.99 5.77 -8.17
N HIS A 62 -4.02 4.92 -8.18
CA HIS A 62 -3.93 3.54 -7.73
C HIS A 62 -4.06 2.53 -8.88
N PRO A 63 -3.54 1.30 -8.73
CA PRO A 63 -3.68 0.25 -9.73
C PRO A 63 -5.15 0.03 -10.11
N ASN A 64 -5.36 -0.28 -11.38
CA ASN A 64 -6.67 -0.51 -12.04
C ASN A 64 -7.45 0.76 -12.46
N LEU A 65 -7.07 1.95 -12.04
CA LEU A 65 -7.56 3.15 -12.71
C LEU A 65 -7.07 3.18 -14.16
N VAL A 66 -7.87 3.77 -15.03
CA VAL A 66 -7.46 4.06 -16.40
C VAL A 66 -7.40 5.58 -16.55
N LEU A 67 -6.20 6.10 -16.83
CA LEU A 67 -6.03 7.49 -17.21
C LEU A 67 -6.41 7.60 -18.70
N GLU A 68 -7.58 8.15 -18.97
CA GLU A 68 -8.17 8.22 -20.31
C GLU A 68 -7.56 9.36 -21.13
N GLU A 69 -7.41 10.52 -20.50
CA GLU A 69 -6.86 11.71 -21.11
C GLU A 69 -5.94 12.43 -20.14
N CYS A 70 -4.90 13.06 -20.67
CA CYS A 70 -4.00 13.92 -19.91
C CYS A 70 -3.54 15.10 -20.78
N ALA A 71 -3.81 16.32 -20.31
CA ALA A 71 -3.31 17.55 -20.90
C ALA A 71 -2.56 18.35 -19.84
N GLU A 72 -1.37 18.82 -20.18
CA GLU A 72 -0.48 19.56 -19.27
C GLU A 72 -0.18 20.95 -19.85
N SER A 73 -0.10 21.96 -18.98
CA SER A 73 0.41 23.26 -19.34
C SER A 73 1.90 23.18 -19.73
N ALA A 74 2.38 24.17 -20.50
CA ALA A 74 3.76 24.16 -20.97
C ALA A 74 4.82 24.23 -19.86
N ASP A 75 4.43 24.76 -18.72
CA ASP A 75 5.26 24.93 -17.52
C ASP A 75 4.92 23.93 -16.40
N PHE A 76 4.21 22.83 -16.71
CA PHE A 76 3.86 21.81 -15.73
C PHE A 76 5.11 21.11 -15.18
N GLU A 77 5.28 21.22 -13.86
CA GLU A 77 6.36 20.58 -13.12
C GLU A 77 5.78 19.74 -11.98
N HIS A 78 6.28 18.52 -11.83
CA HIS A 78 5.80 17.60 -10.80
C HIS A 78 6.88 16.68 -10.25
N LEU A 79 6.64 16.15 -9.05
CA LEU A 79 7.43 15.11 -8.41
C LEU A 79 6.55 13.86 -8.22
N THR A 80 7.07 12.70 -8.56
CA THR A 80 6.30 11.44 -8.43
C THR A 80 7.09 10.39 -7.68
N ILE A 81 6.43 9.74 -6.74
CA ILE A 81 6.86 8.49 -6.09
C ILE A 81 5.96 7.39 -6.62
N MET A 82 6.55 6.37 -7.24
CA MET A 82 5.87 5.18 -7.72
C MET A 82 6.15 3.99 -6.81
N LEU A 83 5.11 3.27 -6.44
CA LEU A 83 5.20 2.09 -5.58
C LEU A 83 4.54 0.90 -6.26
N SER A 84 5.20 -0.26 -6.24
CA SER A 84 4.57 -1.49 -6.74
C SER A 84 3.44 -1.96 -5.82
N PRO A 85 2.41 -2.67 -6.35
CA PRO A 85 1.32 -3.19 -5.53
C PRO A 85 1.81 -4.13 -4.44
N ASP A 86 2.80 -4.96 -4.73
CA ASP A 86 3.34 -5.90 -3.74
C ASP A 86 4.09 -5.21 -2.61
N TYR A 87 4.69 -4.06 -2.88
CA TYR A 87 5.32 -3.25 -1.84
C TYR A 87 4.27 -2.58 -0.95
N VAL A 88 3.24 -1.99 -1.54
CA VAL A 88 2.13 -1.34 -0.80
C VAL A 88 1.38 -2.34 0.07
N LYS A 89 1.14 -3.57 -0.40
CA LYS A 89 0.52 -4.65 0.40
C LYS A 89 1.28 -5.00 1.68
N GLN A 90 2.60 -4.82 1.69
CA GLN A 90 3.45 -5.13 2.84
C GLN A 90 3.47 -4.02 3.89
N MET A 91 2.87 -2.87 3.60
CA MET A 91 2.95 -1.70 4.47
C MET A 91 1.97 -1.75 5.65
N PRO A 92 2.44 -1.40 6.85
CA PRO A 92 1.61 -1.43 8.07
C PRO A 92 0.36 -0.56 7.99
N ILE A 93 0.43 0.53 7.23
CA ILE A 93 -0.61 1.55 7.15
C ILE A 93 -1.94 1.03 6.60
N LEU A 94 -1.88 0.05 5.68
CA LEU A 94 -3.09 -0.59 5.11
C LEU A 94 -3.67 -1.66 6.03
N SER A 95 -2.96 -2.03 7.09
CA SER A 95 -3.32 -3.15 7.95
C SER A 95 -3.99 -2.80 9.25
N GLY A 96 -4.02 -1.54 9.64
CA GLY A 96 -4.46 -1.10 10.97
C GLY A 96 -5.62 -0.11 11.01
N GLY A 97 -6.42 0.03 9.95
CA GLY A 97 -7.53 1.01 9.90
C GLY A 97 -7.42 2.02 8.75
N GLY A 98 -6.41 1.92 7.89
CA GLY A 98 -6.22 2.80 6.72
C GLY A 98 -7.24 2.64 5.60
N TRP A 99 -8.23 1.78 5.77
CA TRP A 99 -9.29 1.56 4.77
C TRP A 99 -10.20 2.78 4.58
N ASP A 100 -10.44 3.58 5.61
CA ASP A 100 -11.21 4.82 5.48
C ASP A 100 -10.46 5.83 4.58
N VAL A 101 -9.14 5.89 4.73
CA VAL A 101 -8.27 6.69 3.87
C VAL A 101 -8.23 6.15 2.44
N TRP A 102 -8.14 4.83 2.30
CA TRP A 102 -8.18 4.19 0.99
C TRP A 102 -9.49 4.49 0.24
N LEU A 103 -10.64 4.25 0.86
CA LEU A 103 -11.96 4.54 0.30
C LEU A 103 -12.16 6.03 0.00
N PHE A 104 -11.52 6.89 0.80
CA PHE A 104 -11.51 8.32 0.54
C PHE A 104 -10.74 8.64 -0.74
N LEU A 105 -9.55 8.06 -0.93
CA LEU A 105 -8.69 8.28 -2.09
C LEU A 105 -9.32 7.76 -3.39
N GLU A 106 -10.05 6.65 -3.35
CA GLU A 106 -10.79 6.16 -4.53
C GLU A 106 -11.78 7.19 -5.07
N LYS A 107 -12.44 7.94 -4.17
CA LYS A 107 -13.41 8.98 -4.54
C LYS A 107 -12.79 10.35 -4.75
N ASN A 108 -11.60 10.58 -4.19
CA ASN A 108 -10.92 11.87 -4.20
C ASN A 108 -9.43 11.68 -4.51
N PRO A 109 -9.09 11.37 -5.76
CA PRO A 109 -7.70 11.10 -6.14
C PRO A 109 -6.82 12.36 -6.11
N VAL A 110 -7.41 13.56 -6.10
CA VAL A 110 -6.69 14.84 -6.04
C VAL A 110 -6.91 15.47 -4.66
N ILE A 111 -5.82 15.67 -3.92
CA ILE A 111 -5.80 16.16 -2.55
C ILE A 111 -5.06 17.50 -2.50
N PRO A 112 -5.73 18.61 -2.15
CA PRO A 112 -5.06 19.89 -1.99
C PRO A 112 -4.25 19.92 -0.70
N LEU A 113 -2.93 20.01 -0.81
CA LEU A 113 -2.02 20.12 0.32
C LEU A 113 -1.84 21.57 0.76
N LYS A 114 -1.55 21.76 2.04
CA LYS A 114 -0.99 23.03 2.52
C LYS A 114 0.45 23.18 2.05
N ALA A 115 0.93 24.42 1.94
CA ALA A 115 2.31 24.70 1.51
C ALA A 115 3.36 23.94 2.35
N GLU A 116 3.13 23.81 3.66
CA GLU A 116 4.02 23.07 4.57
C GLU A 116 4.03 21.56 4.28
N GLU A 117 2.86 20.99 3.98
CA GLU A 117 2.70 19.58 3.63
C GLU A 117 3.34 19.26 2.26
N ALA A 118 3.16 20.15 1.28
CA ALA A 118 3.82 20.06 -0.02
C ALA A 118 5.36 20.16 0.12
N ALA A 119 5.86 21.09 0.95
CA ALA A 119 7.28 21.21 1.24
C ALA A 119 7.84 19.95 1.92
N LEU A 120 7.08 19.31 2.82
CA LEU A 120 7.46 18.05 3.45
C LEU A 120 7.54 16.92 2.43
N TYR A 121 6.56 16.82 1.52
CA TYR A 121 6.61 15.87 0.41
C TYR A 121 7.89 16.05 -0.43
N CYS A 122 8.23 17.27 -0.80
CA CYS A 122 9.44 17.56 -1.56
C CYS A 122 10.71 17.06 -0.85
N ARG A 123 10.80 17.24 0.47
CA ARG A 123 11.95 16.75 1.27
C ARG A 123 12.06 15.23 1.24
N TYR A 124 10.96 14.51 1.41
CA TYR A 124 10.95 13.05 1.33
C TYR A 124 11.33 12.57 -0.08
N HIS A 125 10.74 13.21 -1.10
CA HIS A 125 11.05 12.90 -2.49
C HIS A 125 12.55 13.09 -2.79
N ASP A 126 13.14 14.24 -2.43
CA ASP A 126 14.55 14.52 -2.67
C ASP A 126 15.48 13.58 -1.88
N LEU A 127 15.10 13.22 -0.65
CA LEU A 127 15.84 12.27 0.16
C LEU A 127 15.82 10.87 -0.45
N LEU A 128 14.65 10.37 -0.84
CA LEU A 128 14.49 9.09 -1.55
C LEU A 128 15.27 9.11 -2.87
N TYR A 129 15.12 10.17 -3.67
CA TYR A 129 15.81 10.34 -4.94
C TYR A 129 17.34 10.26 -4.75
N SER A 130 17.88 10.99 -3.77
CA SER A 130 19.32 11.00 -3.48
C SER A 130 19.86 9.62 -3.08
N ARG A 131 19.06 8.82 -2.38
CA ARG A 131 19.44 7.46 -1.98
C ARG A 131 19.33 6.46 -3.10
N LEU A 132 18.26 6.53 -3.90
CA LEU A 132 18.06 5.65 -5.06
C LEU A 132 19.08 5.87 -6.17
N THR A 133 19.62 7.09 -6.29
CA THR A 133 20.63 7.45 -7.31
C THR A 133 22.07 7.33 -6.82
N ALA A 134 22.30 6.92 -5.58
CA ALA A 134 23.63 6.76 -5.01
C ALA A 134 24.45 5.71 -5.78
N GLN A 135 25.63 6.08 -6.27
CA GLN A 135 26.50 5.19 -7.04
C GLN A 135 27.10 4.04 -6.20
N GLN A 136 27.28 4.26 -4.91
CA GLN A 136 27.76 3.25 -3.96
C GLN A 136 26.76 3.14 -2.82
N PRO A 137 25.87 2.14 -2.86
CA PRO A 137 24.91 1.93 -1.78
C PRO A 137 25.62 1.51 -0.49
N ALA A 138 25.24 2.17 0.62
CA ALA A 138 25.74 1.82 1.95
C ALA A 138 25.22 0.43 2.39
N ARG A 139 25.86 -0.16 3.43
CA ARG A 139 25.49 -1.48 3.98
C ARG A 139 23.99 -1.64 4.27
N TYR A 140 23.34 -0.60 4.76
CA TYR A 140 21.91 -0.59 5.13
C TYR A 140 21.04 0.21 4.13
N HIS A 141 21.42 0.20 2.87
CA HIS A 141 20.75 1.02 1.84
C HIS A 141 19.25 0.67 1.68
N LYS A 142 18.95 -0.62 1.67
CA LYS A 142 17.57 -1.12 1.53
C LYS A 142 16.73 -0.75 2.74
N GLU A 143 17.23 -1.03 3.94
CA GLU A 143 16.58 -0.74 5.21
C GLU A 143 16.32 0.77 5.38
N LEU A 144 17.26 1.59 4.93
CA LEU A 144 17.12 3.05 4.94
C LEU A 144 15.99 3.50 4.03
N ILE A 145 15.90 2.98 2.81
CA ILE A 145 14.82 3.31 1.87
C ILE A 145 13.48 2.85 2.42
N ASP A 146 13.38 1.63 2.96
CA ASP A 146 12.16 1.09 3.55
C ASP A 146 11.70 1.93 4.77
N ALA A 147 12.64 2.39 5.60
CA ALA A 147 12.36 3.27 6.73
C ALA A 147 11.87 4.67 6.28
N LEU A 148 12.53 5.27 5.28
CA LEU A 148 12.13 6.57 4.72
C LEU A 148 10.75 6.53 4.09
N LEU A 149 10.43 5.47 3.35
CA LEU A 149 9.10 5.28 2.78
C LEU A 149 8.05 5.04 3.84
N SER A 150 8.37 4.26 4.87
CA SER A 150 7.45 4.03 5.99
C SER A 150 7.14 5.36 6.70
N ALA A 151 8.16 6.18 6.97
CA ALA A 151 8.00 7.50 7.57
C ALA A 151 7.15 8.40 6.68
N PHE A 152 7.44 8.47 5.37
CA PHE A 152 6.66 9.23 4.40
C PHE A 152 5.19 8.83 4.41
N LEU A 153 4.90 7.53 4.40
CA LEU A 153 3.53 7.06 4.35
C LEU A 153 2.75 7.28 5.64
N PHE A 154 3.41 7.24 6.81
CA PHE A 154 2.78 7.61 8.08
C PHE A 154 2.44 9.11 8.12
N GLU A 155 3.36 9.99 7.71
CA GLU A 155 3.10 11.42 7.59
C GLU A 155 1.97 11.71 6.60
N PHE A 156 2.02 11.07 5.44
CA PHE A 156 0.99 11.22 4.42
C PHE A 156 -0.38 10.71 4.89
N HIS A 157 -0.42 9.62 5.64
CA HIS A 157 -1.65 9.12 6.26
C HIS A 157 -2.25 10.15 7.21
N GLY A 158 -1.44 10.77 8.08
CA GLY A 158 -1.88 11.84 8.98
C GLY A 158 -2.47 13.05 8.23
N VAL A 159 -1.90 13.41 7.07
CA VAL A 159 -2.47 14.45 6.19
C VAL A 159 -3.85 14.03 5.68
N LEU A 160 -4.00 12.77 5.23
CA LEU A 160 -5.26 12.26 4.69
C LEU A 160 -6.36 12.10 5.74
N GLU A 161 -6.02 11.72 6.98
CA GLU A 161 -6.99 11.65 8.09
C GLU A 161 -7.73 12.96 8.30
N ARG A 162 -7.07 14.09 8.10
CA ARG A 162 -7.70 15.42 8.17
C ARG A 162 -8.86 15.57 7.18
N PHE A 163 -8.73 15.03 5.97
CA PHE A 163 -9.79 15.10 4.96
C PHE A 163 -10.92 14.12 5.25
N VAL A 164 -10.60 12.94 5.74
CA VAL A 164 -11.59 11.95 6.17
C VAL A 164 -12.43 12.47 7.34
N ALA A 165 -11.80 13.14 8.31
CA ALA A 165 -12.49 13.71 9.46
C ALA A 165 -13.42 14.89 9.10
N VAL A 166 -13.02 15.74 8.16
CA VAL A 166 -13.77 16.97 7.77
C VAL A 166 -14.92 16.65 6.79
N ARG A 167 -14.77 15.61 5.98
CA ARG A 167 -15.82 15.18 5.04
C ARG A 167 -16.41 13.86 5.52
N PRO A 168 -17.50 13.87 6.31
CA PRO A 168 -18.18 12.64 6.68
C PRO A 168 -18.60 11.93 5.40
N GLN A 169 -17.96 10.81 5.12
CA GLN A 169 -18.21 10.02 3.93
C GLN A 169 -19.57 9.36 4.05
N THR A 170 -20.46 9.63 3.10
CA THR A 170 -21.65 8.80 2.91
C THR A 170 -21.19 7.49 2.29
N PHE A 171 -20.86 6.52 3.12
CA PHE A 171 -20.52 5.18 2.65
C PHE A 171 -21.73 4.51 2.01
N THR A 172 -21.52 3.91 0.86
CA THR A 172 -22.50 2.99 0.24
C THR A 172 -22.73 1.79 1.16
N SER A 173 -23.78 1.01 0.89
CA SER A 173 -24.03 -0.22 1.65
C SER A 173 -22.88 -1.23 1.51
N SER A 174 -22.27 -1.32 0.32
CA SER A 174 -21.10 -2.17 0.06
C SER A 174 -19.88 -1.71 0.87
N GLU A 175 -19.60 -0.41 0.90
CA GLU A 175 -18.47 0.14 1.68
C GLU A 175 -18.64 -0.03 3.19
N LYS A 176 -19.87 0.15 3.71
CA LYS A 176 -20.17 -0.11 5.13
C LYS A 176 -19.97 -1.59 5.48
N LEU A 177 -20.42 -2.49 4.60
CA LEU A 177 -20.23 -3.92 4.80
C LEU A 177 -18.75 -4.31 4.73
N PHE A 178 -18.01 -3.76 3.77
CA PHE A 178 -16.57 -3.96 3.65
C PHE A 178 -15.83 -3.50 4.91
N LYS A 179 -16.13 -2.30 5.40
CA LYS A 179 -15.55 -1.77 6.65
C LYS A 179 -15.82 -2.71 7.83
N LEU A 180 -17.06 -3.14 8.01
CA LEU A 180 -17.45 -4.07 9.07
C LEU A 180 -16.69 -5.42 8.95
N PHE A 181 -16.51 -5.92 7.72
CA PHE A 181 -15.69 -7.11 7.49
C PHE A 181 -14.23 -6.91 7.91
N ILE A 182 -13.61 -5.80 7.53
CA ILE A 182 -12.20 -5.52 7.90
C ILE A 182 -12.05 -5.33 9.41
N GLU A 183 -12.98 -4.64 10.07
CA GLU A 183 -13.00 -4.49 11.53
C GLU A 183 -13.11 -5.85 12.22
N THR A 184 -14.04 -6.69 11.76
CA THR A 184 -14.22 -8.06 12.28
C THR A 184 -12.96 -8.91 12.06
N LEU A 185 -12.36 -8.84 10.88
CA LEU A 185 -11.13 -9.56 10.54
C LEU A 185 -9.96 -9.10 11.41
N SER A 186 -9.82 -7.79 11.62
CA SER A 186 -8.75 -7.22 12.46
C SER A 186 -8.88 -7.62 13.93
N ALA A 187 -10.10 -7.61 14.46
CA ALA A 187 -10.38 -7.93 15.86
C ALA A 187 -10.30 -9.44 16.18
N THR A 188 -10.45 -10.32 15.18
CA THR A 188 -10.41 -11.77 15.38
C THR A 188 -8.99 -12.26 15.61
N TYR A 189 -8.74 -13.01 16.70
CA TYR A 189 -7.49 -13.70 16.95
C TYR A 189 -7.72 -15.04 17.69
N PRO A 190 -7.14 -16.17 17.25
CA PRO A 190 -6.47 -16.32 15.95
C PRO A 190 -7.45 -16.17 14.78
N LYS A 191 -6.96 -15.71 13.66
CA LYS A 191 -7.80 -15.44 12.48
C LYS A 191 -8.30 -16.73 11.83
N ASN A 192 -9.60 -16.83 11.66
CA ASN A 192 -10.18 -17.90 10.83
C ASN A 192 -9.82 -17.67 9.35
N ARG A 193 -9.55 -18.76 8.62
CA ARG A 193 -9.17 -18.69 7.20
C ARG A 193 -10.36 -18.84 6.25
N SER A 194 -11.55 -19.03 6.78
CA SER A 194 -12.77 -19.23 5.99
C SER A 194 -13.51 -17.93 5.73
N VAL A 195 -13.80 -17.64 4.47
CA VAL A 195 -14.69 -16.54 4.07
C VAL A 195 -16.09 -16.73 4.67
N ALA A 196 -16.58 -17.98 4.72
CA ALA A 196 -17.90 -18.28 5.28
C ALA A 196 -18.01 -17.95 6.78
N TYR A 197 -16.92 -18.10 7.54
CA TYR A 197 -16.88 -17.71 8.94
C TYR A 197 -17.15 -16.20 9.09
N TYR A 198 -16.39 -15.35 8.40
CA TYR A 198 -16.56 -13.90 8.50
C TYR A 198 -17.92 -13.44 7.94
N ALA A 199 -18.35 -14.05 6.84
CA ALA A 199 -19.67 -13.77 6.28
C ALA A 199 -20.80 -14.06 7.29
N SER A 200 -20.69 -15.15 8.06
CA SER A 200 -21.67 -15.47 9.12
C SER A 200 -21.58 -14.46 10.28
N CYS A 201 -20.39 -14.00 10.66
CA CYS A 201 -20.21 -13.00 11.72
C CYS A 201 -20.90 -11.67 11.39
N ILE A 202 -20.97 -11.30 10.11
CA ILE A 202 -21.58 -10.06 9.64
C ILE A 202 -22.92 -10.26 8.94
N HIS A 203 -23.53 -11.46 9.12
CA HIS A 203 -24.88 -11.82 8.67
C HIS A 203 -25.12 -11.71 7.15
N VAL A 204 -24.13 -12.08 6.33
CA VAL A 204 -24.25 -12.11 4.87
C VAL A 204 -23.82 -13.47 4.29
N SER A 205 -24.07 -13.70 3.01
CA SER A 205 -23.54 -14.88 2.32
C SER A 205 -22.05 -14.69 1.95
N ALA A 206 -21.28 -15.77 1.94
CA ALA A 206 -19.87 -15.75 1.52
C ALA A 206 -19.70 -15.25 0.08
N LYS A 207 -20.67 -15.56 -0.79
CA LYS A 207 -20.70 -15.07 -2.18
C LYS A 207 -20.85 -13.55 -2.23
N TYR A 208 -21.78 -13.00 -1.44
CA TYR A 208 -22.02 -11.57 -1.38
C TYR A 208 -20.83 -10.83 -0.77
N LEU A 209 -20.27 -11.32 0.35
CA LEU A 209 -19.04 -10.76 0.94
C LEU A 209 -17.89 -10.72 -0.08
N SER A 210 -17.67 -11.82 -0.82
CA SER A 210 -16.60 -11.87 -1.84
C SER A 210 -16.84 -10.89 -2.99
N ALA A 211 -18.09 -10.69 -3.39
CA ALA A 211 -18.45 -9.69 -4.41
C ALA A 211 -18.17 -8.27 -3.91
N VAL A 212 -18.62 -7.95 -2.70
CA VAL A 212 -18.38 -6.63 -2.06
C VAL A 212 -16.88 -6.35 -1.90
N CYS A 213 -16.11 -7.33 -1.42
CA CYS A 213 -14.65 -7.15 -1.31
C CYS A 213 -14.02 -6.85 -2.68
N LYS A 214 -14.44 -7.58 -3.71
CA LYS A 214 -13.91 -7.37 -5.07
C LYS A 214 -14.31 -6.02 -5.65
N GLU A 215 -15.54 -5.59 -5.41
CA GLU A 215 -16.06 -4.28 -5.81
C GLU A 215 -15.29 -3.13 -5.13
N VAL A 216 -15.18 -3.20 -3.79
CA VAL A 216 -14.68 -2.08 -2.98
C VAL A 216 -13.14 -2.02 -2.92
N SER A 217 -12.45 -3.16 -2.87
CA SER A 217 -10.99 -3.19 -2.67
C SER A 217 -10.20 -3.82 -3.83
N HIS A 218 -10.89 -4.26 -4.88
CA HIS A 218 -10.32 -5.01 -6.00
C HIS A 218 -9.63 -6.33 -5.60
N HIS A 219 -9.71 -6.70 -4.31
CA HIS A 219 -9.20 -7.95 -3.75
C HIS A 219 -10.33 -8.90 -3.38
N THR A 220 -10.07 -10.21 -3.45
CA THR A 220 -11.05 -11.18 -2.95
C THR A 220 -11.06 -11.19 -1.42
N ALA A 221 -12.18 -11.57 -0.80
CA ALA A 221 -12.24 -11.76 0.65
C ALA A 221 -11.18 -12.76 1.15
N SER A 222 -10.87 -13.80 0.35
CA SER A 222 -9.82 -14.76 0.67
C SER A 222 -8.42 -14.14 0.67
N ASP A 223 -8.12 -13.25 -0.28
CA ASP A 223 -6.82 -12.56 -0.33
C ASP A 223 -6.63 -11.66 0.89
N LEU A 224 -7.68 -10.93 1.27
CA LEU A 224 -7.67 -10.08 2.46
C LEU A 224 -7.47 -10.91 3.74
N ILE A 225 -8.21 -12.00 3.91
CA ILE A 225 -8.03 -12.91 5.05
C ILE A 225 -6.59 -13.45 5.09
N ASN A 226 -6.08 -13.95 3.96
CA ASN A 226 -4.73 -14.47 3.90
C ASN A 226 -3.69 -13.42 4.26
N HIS A 227 -3.87 -12.18 3.82
CA HIS A 227 -2.98 -11.08 4.17
C HIS A 227 -2.92 -10.84 5.68
N TYR A 228 -4.07 -10.77 6.35
CA TYR A 228 -4.13 -10.59 7.80
C TYR A 228 -3.60 -11.80 8.59
N VAL A 229 -3.88 -13.02 8.13
CA VAL A 229 -3.30 -14.25 8.71
C VAL A 229 -1.77 -14.24 8.59
N MET A 230 -1.25 -13.86 7.42
CA MET A 230 0.20 -13.80 7.21
C MET A 230 0.89 -12.75 8.08
N LYS A 231 0.24 -11.63 8.40
CA LYS A 231 0.77 -10.66 9.37
C LYS A 231 0.95 -11.26 10.75
N ASP A 232 -0.05 -12.01 11.24
CA ASP A 232 0.07 -12.68 12.53
C ASP A 232 1.19 -13.74 12.50
N VAL A 233 1.31 -14.49 11.40
CA VAL A 233 2.39 -15.46 11.20
C VAL A 233 3.76 -14.78 11.25
N GLU A 234 3.94 -13.71 10.48
CA GLU A 234 5.20 -12.97 10.43
C GLU A 234 5.56 -12.34 11.78
N TYR A 235 4.57 -11.75 12.46
CA TYR A 235 4.76 -11.21 13.80
C TYR A 235 5.26 -12.28 14.77
N GLN A 236 4.60 -13.44 14.82
CA GLN A 236 4.98 -14.54 15.69
C GLN A 236 6.37 -15.09 15.36
N LEU A 237 6.69 -15.24 14.08
CA LEU A 237 8.00 -15.72 13.64
C LEU A 237 9.14 -14.74 13.94
N LYS A 238 8.91 -13.42 13.80
CA LYS A 238 9.91 -12.37 14.03
C LYS A 238 10.12 -12.02 15.50
N ARG A 239 9.03 -12.00 16.29
CA ARG A 239 9.01 -11.38 17.62
C ARG A 239 8.96 -12.34 18.78
N THR A 240 8.73 -13.63 18.55
CA THR A 240 8.61 -14.60 19.63
C THR A 240 9.68 -15.70 19.54
N ARG A 241 10.02 -16.29 20.70
CA ARG A 241 10.90 -17.47 20.78
C ARG A 241 10.13 -18.79 20.69
N LYS A 242 8.81 -18.76 20.43
CA LYS A 242 7.97 -19.93 20.29
C LYS A 242 8.48 -20.83 19.17
N SER A 243 8.40 -22.13 19.36
CA SER A 243 8.70 -23.11 18.30
C SER A 243 7.71 -22.95 17.13
N ILE A 244 8.10 -23.40 15.95
CA ILE A 244 7.22 -23.38 14.78
C ILE A 244 5.92 -24.17 15.03
N LYS A 245 6.01 -25.24 15.84
CA LYS A 245 4.84 -26.04 16.24
C LYS A 245 3.89 -25.25 17.14
N GLU A 246 4.42 -24.54 18.13
CA GLU A 246 3.61 -23.70 19.03
C GLU A 246 2.92 -22.57 18.28
N ILE A 247 3.62 -21.90 17.33
CA ILE A 247 3.02 -20.86 16.50
C ILE A 247 1.91 -21.44 15.63
N ALA A 248 2.12 -22.59 15.00
CA ALA A 248 1.10 -23.23 14.18
C ALA A 248 -0.16 -23.59 15.01
N CYS A 249 0.04 -24.05 16.25
CA CYS A 249 -1.04 -24.35 17.17
C CYS A 249 -1.79 -23.10 17.63
N GLU A 250 -1.06 -22.04 18.03
CA GLU A 250 -1.64 -20.79 18.51
C GLU A 250 -2.45 -20.07 17.43
N LEU A 251 -1.99 -20.15 16.18
CA LEU A 251 -2.70 -19.57 15.04
C LEU A 251 -3.75 -20.52 14.45
N ASP A 252 -4.13 -21.55 15.16
CA ASP A 252 -5.18 -22.52 14.81
C ASP A 252 -4.98 -23.17 13.44
N PHE A 253 -3.73 -23.53 13.09
CA PHE A 253 -3.48 -24.30 11.87
C PHE A 253 -3.74 -25.80 12.10
N PRO A 254 -4.40 -26.50 11.14
CA PRO A 254 -4.80 -27.90 11.30
C PRO A 254 -3.64 -28.85 11.55
N SER A 255 -2.45 -28.52 11.04
CA SER A 255 -1.22 -29.29 11.24
C SER A 255 0.00 -28.45 10.95
N LEU A 256 1.16 -28.87 11.47
CA LEU A 256 2.46 -28.27 11.19
C LEU A 256 2.80 -28.34 9.66
N SER A 257 2.43 -29.44 9.01
CA SER A 257 2.64 -29.60 7.56
C SER A 257 1.81 -28.60 6.76
N PHE A 258 0.55 -28.37 7.14
CA PHE A 258 -0.30 -27.38 6.51
C PHE A 258 0.25 -25.97 6.74
N PHE A 259 0.66 -25.63 7.97
CA PHE A 259 1.29 -24.36 8.30
C PHE A 259 2.53 -24.10 7.43
N GLY A 260 3.44 -25.08 7.33
CA GLY A 260 4.65 -24.96 6.51
C GLY A 260 4.36 -24.71 5.04
N LYS A 261 3.39 -25.45 4.47
CA LYS A 261 2.96 -25.24 3.06
C LYS A 261 2.30 -23.88 2.86
N TYR A 262 1.47 -23.45 3.81
CA TYR A 262 0.78 -22.16 3.78
C TYR A 262 1.81 -21.02 3.77
N VAL A 263 2.74 -21.01 4.72
CA VAL A 263 3.79 -19.99 4.82
C VAL A 263 4.67 -19.98 3.57
N LYS A 264 5.12 -21.15 3.09
CA LYS A 264 5.95 -21.25 1.88
C LYS A 264 5.23 -20.72 0.64
N ARG A 265 3.92 -20.92 0.54
CA ARG A 265 3.11 -20.38 -0.57
C ARG A 265 3.12 -18.85 -0.59
N HIS A 266 3.03 -18.21 0.59
CA HIS A 266 2.90 -16.75 0.71
C HIS A 266 4.26 -16.04 0.79
N LEU A 267 5.22 -16.54 1.57
CA LEU A 267 6.54 -15.93 1.75
C LEU A 267 7.62 -16.47 0.78
N LYS A 268 7.29 -17.51 -0.04
CA LYS A 268 8.22 -18.20 -0.93
C LYS A 268 9.37 -18.93 -0.20
N MET A 269 9.36 -18.97 1.11
CA MET A 269 10.31 -19.66 1.97
C MET A 269 9.62 -20.37 3.14
N SER A 270 10.29 -21.33 3.77
CA SER A 270 9.73 -22.03 4.94
C SER A 270 9.68 -21.12 6.18
N PRO A 271 8.83 -21.45 7.18
CA PRO A 271 8.80 -20.70 8.44
C PRO A 271 10.16 -20.65 9.15
N ARG A 272 10.98 -21.70 9.03
CA ARG A 272 12.31 -21.78 9.63
C ARG A 272 13.28 -20.86 8.92
N GLU A 273 13.37 -20.94 7.60
CA GLU A 273 14.21 -20.07 6.77
C GLU A 273 13.87 -18.58 7.01
N PHE A 274 12.58 -18.25 7.08
CA PHE A 274 12.15 -16.89 7.36
C PHE A 274 12.61 -16.40 8.73
N ARG A 275 12.50 -17.23 9.77
CA ARG A 275 12.97 -16.90 11.12
C ARG A 275 14.49 -16.71 11.17
N GLU A 276 15.24 -17.61 10.53
CA GLU A 276 16.71 -17.53 10.45
C GLU A 276 17.13 -16.25 9.73
N GLN A 277 16.50 -15.91 8.63
CA GLN A 277 16.76 -14.65 7.92
C GLN A 277 16.50 -13.42 8.79
N CYS A 278 15.39 -13.41 9.55
CA CYS A 278 15.09 -12.31 10.47
C CYS A 278 16.07 -12.24 11.65
N ALA A 279 16.57 -13.38 12.15
CA ALA A 279 17.56 -13.43 13.23
C ALA A 279 18.92 -12.89 12.77
N HIS A 280 19.41 -13.29 11.60
CA HIS A 280 20.64 -12.76 11.02
C HIS A 280 20.60 -11.24 10.82
N LEU A 281 19.49 -10.69 10.35
CA LEU A 281 19.31 -9.24 10.24
C LEU A 281 19.36 -8.52 11.60
N THR A 282 19.02 -9.22 12.68
CA THR A 282 19.03 -8.67 14.04
C THR A 282 20.41 -8.76 14.70
N GLU A 283 21.20 -9.78 14.39
CA GLU A 283 22.56 -9.99 14.89
C GLU A 283 23.56 -9.07 14.18
N GLU A 284 23.45 -8.93 12.87
CA GLU A 284 24.25 -7.97 12.09
C GLU A 284 24.00 -6.50 12.49
N SER A 285 22.89 -6.21 13.18
CA SER A 285 22.56 -4.88 13.69
C SER A 285 23.17 -4.59 15.07
N LYS A 286 23.87 -5.57 15.69
CA LYS A 286 24.50 -5.45 17.04
C LYS A 286 26.01 -5.41 17.00
N GLU A 287 26.62 -5.68 15.87
CA GLU A 287 28.05 -5.48 15.59
C GLU A 287 28.28 -4.15 14.85
#